data_b1e6b2e9de3fb61c0ad09063e51e3b1d
#
_entry.id   b1e6b2e9de3fb61c0ad09063e51e3b1d
#
_cell.length_a   1.000
_cell.length_b   1.000
_cell.length_c   1.000
_cell.angle_alpha   90.00
_cell.angle_beta   90.00
_cell.angle_gamma   90.00
#
_symmetry.space_group_name_H-M   'P 1'
#
loop_
_entity.id
_entity.type
_entity.pdbx_description
1 polymer ?
#
loop_
_entity_poly.entity_id
_entity_poly.type
_entity_poly.pdbx_seq_one_letter_code
_entity_poly.pdbx_strand_id
1 'polypeptide(L)'
;MSTNFNTTDNKYTFWYLLNQFTKVEIPIIQRDYAQGRPSEAKIRGKFINHLADALKHRNPIELDFVYGMISENERTLQSLFIPIDGQQRLTTLFLLHWYAAWKEDLLNDAKDTLLRFTYETRPSAHSFLNFICKEIIPQTITTFREYFINEARWFDNAWMLDPSVEAFVVMLDCIHDNETINSTSHLFKTLTTTDIISFYFLPLREFGLNEEIYTRMNARGKQLTPFEKFKSKLFSAIEKNEILKKEIEEKIEYKWVDYLWPYREKDVYTIDKYFMNLLRFIVLITFYERNLGEKRKKAEIDLNDEDQLVSVFDDADSVKFMINALDLIPRLRESAGNIELYPWENNSVRTMGEILEDVIVNNAHDDATNVLLLYAAMQYMIKYKEDFGIKDYLIVVRNMVYNTKDKSQREWPRLLPALKALTSDNIYDLLLKPDLRIEVIYSEQRKEEIRKAGLISKNSCFKPLLQNIENDTYFKGNINALLDGAC
;
A
#
# COMPACT_ATOMS: atom_id res chain seq x y z
N MET A 1 -32.58 -25.31 -18.47
CA MET A 1 -32.47 -26.76 -18.16
C MET A 1 -31.96 -26.86 -16.74
N SER A 2 -32.84 -27.28 -15.81
CA SER A 2 -32.46 -27.47 -14.41
C SER A 2 -31.59 -28.73 -14.31
N THR A 3 -30.30 -28.55 -14.08
CA THR A 3 -29.40 -29.65 -13.74
C THR A 3 -29.66 -30.03 -12.28
N ASN A 4 -30.23 -31.20 -12.08
CA ASN A 4 -30.39 -31.82 -10.77
C ASN A 4 -28.99 -32.25 -10.26
N PHE A 5 -28.28 -31.33 -9.59
CA PHE A 5 -27.15 -31.74 -8.78
C PHE A 5 -27.67 -32.22 -7.41
N ASN A 6 -27.26 -33.41 -7.01
CA ASN A 6 -27.54 -33.95 -5.67
C ASN A 6 -26.78 -33.11 -4.62
N THR A 7 -27.46 -32.14 -4.00
CA THR A 7 -26.91 -31.27 -2.96
C THR A 7 -26.87 -31.92 -1.57
N THR A 8 -26.99 -33.25 -1.46
CA THR A 8 -27.06 -33.94 -0.18
C THR A 8 -25.81 -33.84 0.69
N ASP A 9 -24.65 -33.40 0.14
CA ASP A 9 -23.37 -33.41 0.85
C ASP A 9 -22.59 -32.08 0.81
N ASN A 10 -23.23 -30.93 0.57
CA ASN A 10 -22.55 -29.62 0.42
C ASN A 10 -21.43 -29.60 -0.64
N LYS A 11 -21.49 -30.50 -1.62
CA LYS A 11 -20.55 -30.53 -2.75
C LYS A 11 -21.02 -29.61 -3.86
N TYR A 12 -20.14 -28.71 -4.26
CA TYR A 12 -20.40 -27.72 -5.31
C TYR A 12 -19.36 -27.86 -6.42
N THR A 13 -19.78 -27.68 -7.67
CA THR A 13 -18.87 -27.34 -8.77
C THR A 13 -18.72 -25.82 -8.86
N PHE A 14 -17.67 -25.36 -9.54
CA PHE A 14 -17.47 -23.91 -9.71
C PHE A 14 -18.66 -23.27 -10.48
N TRP A 15 -19.11 -23.92 -11.54
CA TRP A 15 -20.25 -23.42 -12.33
C TRP A 15 -21.55 -23.37 -11.53
N TYR A 16 -21.78 -24.38 -10.70
CA TYR A 16 -22.94 -24.39 -9.80
C TYR A 16 -22.84 -23.24 -8.78
N LEU A 17 -21.65 -23.02 -8.18
CA LEU A 17 -21.43 -21.92 -7.25
C LEU A 17 -21.78 -20.57 -7.90
N LEU A 18 -21.28 -20.30 -9.11
CA LEU A 18 -21.58 -19.05 -9.81
C LEU A 18 -23.08 -18.85 -10.09
N ASN A 19 -23.83 -19.94 -10.27
CA ASN A 19 -25.27 -19.86 -10.48
C ASN A 19 -26.08 -19.70 -9.21
N GLN A 20 -25.49 -19.94 -8.02
CA GLN A 20 -26.18 -19.73 -6.73
C GLN A 20 -26.11 -18.27 -6.28
N PHE A 21 -25.10 -17.52 -6.71
CA PHE A 21 -24.88 -16.13 -6.28
C PHE A 21 -24.94 -15.16 -7.44
N THR A 22 -25.40 -13.94 -7.17
CA THR A 22 -25.35 -12.86 -8.15
C THR A 22 -23.91 -12.37 -8.34
N LYS A 23 -23.07 -12.53 -7.31
CA LYS A 23 -21.64 -12.14 -7.34
C LYS A 23 -20.83 -13.07 -6.41
N VAL A 24 -19.66 -13.47 -6.87
CA VAL A 24 -18.62 -14.13 -6.07
C VAL A 24 -17.40 -13.22 -6.11
N GLU A 25 -17.02 -12.64 -5.00
CA GLU A 25 -16.06 -11.55 -4.95
C GLU A 25 -14.88 -11.87 -4.04
N ILE A 26 -13.68 -11.86 -4.60
CA ILE A 26 -12.45 -12.00 -3.84
C ILE A 26 -12.16 -10.67 -3.14
N PRO A 27 -12.20 -10.60 -1.79
CA PRO A 27 -12.12 -9.35 -1.06
C PRO A 27 -10.71 -8.78 -0.97
N ILE A 28 -10.62 -7.50 -0.62
CA ILE A 28 -9.38 -6.71 -0.49
C ILE A 28 -8.33 -7.35 0.44
N ILE A 29 -8.76 -8.02 1.48
CA ILE A 29 -7.90 -8.60 2.51
C ILE A 29 -7.20 -9.90 2.02
N GLN A 30 -7.61 -10.41 0.87
CA GLN A 30 -7.06 -11.65 0.32
C GLN A 30 -5.72 -11.40 -0.39
N ARG A 31 -4.93 -12.48 -0.43
CA ARG A 31 -3.65 -12.49 -1.14
C ARG A 31 -3.85 -12.34 -2.64
N ASP A 32 -2.81 -11.84 -3.28
CA ASP A 32 -2.69 -11.94 -4.72
C ASP A 32 -2.91 -13.38 -5.20
N TYR A 33 -3.36 -13.52 -6.44
CA TYR A 33 -3.38 -14.83 -7.06
C TYR A 33 -1.94 -15.33 -7.25
N ALA A 34 -1.54 -16.28 -6.39
CA ALA A 34 -0.14 -16.70 -6.30
C ALA A 34 0.22 -17.87 -7.22
N GLN A 35 -0.75 -18.70 -7.63
CA GLN A 35 -0.47 -19.92 -8.40
C GLN A 35 0.16 -19.64 -9.78
N GLY A 36 -0.02 -18.44 -10.33
CA GLY A 36 0.66 -18.00 -11.56
C GLY A 36 2.10 -17.53 -11.36
N ARG A 37 2.58 -17.32 -10.13
CA ARG A 37 3.94 -16.82 -9.89
C ARG A 37 5.03 -17.80 -10.34
N PRO A 38 6.23 -17.30 -10.77
CA PRO A 38 7.35 -18.17 -11.16
C PRO A 38 7.78 -19.16 -10.07
N SER A 39 7.76 -18.73 -8.79
CA SER A 39 8.07 -19.59 -7.63
C SER A 39 7.13 -20.79 -7.49
N GLU A 40 5.91 -20.68 -8.00
CA GLU A 40 4.85 -21.68 -7.87
C GLU A 40 4.73 -22.60 -9.11
N ALA A 41 5.64 -22.52 -10.07
CA ALA A 41 5.57 -23.25 -11.34
C ALA A 41 5.39 -24.79 -11.15
N LYS A 42 6.06 -25.38 -10.15
CA LYS A 42 5.94 -26.80 -9.85
C LYS A 42 4.57 -27.18 -9.27
N ILE A 43 4.03 -26.31 -8.39
CA ILE A 43 2.71 -26.53 -7.78
C ILE A 43 1.63 -26.32 -8.84
N ARG A 44 1.73 -25.24 -9.63
CA ARG A 44 0.84 -24.95 -10.75
C ARG A 44 0.75 -26.10 -11.73
N GLY A 45 1.90 -26.59 -12.22
CA GLY A 45 1.95 -27.70 -13.17
C GLY A 45 1.31 -28.97 -12.61
N LYS A 46 1.57 -29.32 -11.35
CA LYS A 46 0.93 -30.46 -10.69
C LYS A 46 -0.59 -30.29 -10.59
N PHE A 47 -1.04 -29.11 -10.22
CA PHE A 47 -2.47 -28.85 -10.06
C PHE A 47 -3.20 -28.88 -11.40
N ILE A 48 -2.67 -28.23 -12.43
CA ILE A 48 -3.25 -28.28 -13.78
C ILE A 48 -3.26 -29.69 -14.35
N ASN A 49 -2.20 -30.45 -14.20
CA ASN A 49 -2.17 -31.85 -14.63
C ASN A 49 -3.21 -32.70 -13.88
N HIS A 50 -3.39 -32.50 -12.59
CA HIS A 50 -4.41 -33.21 -11.80
C HIS A 50 -5.84 -32.91 -12.30
N LEU A 51 -6.14 -31.65 -12.62
CA LEU A 51 -7.40 -31.25 -13.23
C LEU A 51 -7.57 -31.84 -14.64
N ALA A 52 -6.51 -31.81 -15.44
CA ALA A 52 -6.50 -32.33 -16.80
C ALA A 52 -6.75 -33.85 -16.84
N ASP A 53 -6.09 -34.60 -15.96
CA ASP A 53 -6.24 -36.07 -15.85
C ASP A 53 -7.68 -36.43 -15.41
N ALA A 54 -8.25 -35.67 -14.45
CA ALA A 54 -9.64 -35.88 -14.03
C ALA A 54 -10.62 -35.68 -15.19
N LEU A 55 -10.43 -34.64 -15.98
CA LEU A 55 -11.29 -34.32 -17.12
C LEU A 55 -11.15 -35.35 -18.25
N LYS A 56 -9.92 -35.75 -18.57
CA LYS A 56 -9.65 -36.73 -19.62
C LYS A 56 -10.22 -38.11 -19.29
N HIS A 57 -9.99 -38.59 -18.08
CA HIS A 57 -10.38 -39.93 -17.67
C HIS A 57 -11.77 -39.96 -17.06
N ARG A 58 -12.45 -38.80 -16.91
CA ARG A 58 -13.74 -38.64 -16.24
C ARG A 58 -13.76 -39.24 -14.83
N ASN A 59 -12.64 -39.11 -14.13
CA ASN A 59 -12.51 -39.54 -12.75
C ASN A 59 -12.84 -38.35 -11.84
N PRO A 60 -13.91 -38.41 -11.06
CA PRO A 60 -14.26 -37.31 -10.15
C PRO A 60 -13.14 -37.04 -9.15
N ILE A 61 -12.82 -35.76 -8.97
CA ILE A 61 -11.91 -35.27 -7.93
C ILE A 61 -12.60 -34.29 -7.03
N GLU A 62 -12.22 -34.34 -5.77
CA GLU A 62 -12.70 -33.42 -4.74
C GLU A 62 -11.56 -32.50 -4.35
N LEU A 63 -11.72 -31.22 -4.62
CA LEU A 63 -10.83 -30.20 -4.12
C LEU A 63 -11.27 -29.88 -2.68
N ASP A 64 -10.31 -29.49 -1.85
CA ASP A 64 -10.59 -29.10 -0.45
C ASP A 64 -11.79 -28.15 -0.28
N PHE A 65 -12.02 -27.73 0.93
CA PHE A 65 -13.11 -26.82 1.29
C PHE A 65 -12.96 -25.43 0.65
N VAL A 66 -14.10 -24.89 0.23
CA VAL A 66 -14.29 -23.47 -0.06
C VAL A 66 -15.29 -22.94 0.97
N TYR A 67 -14.87 -22.00 1.80
CA TYR A 67 -15.76 -21.41 2.78
C TYR A 67 -15.65 -19.89 2.77
N GLY A 68 -16.73 -19.22 3.13
CA GLY A 68 -16.83 -17.77 3.11
C GLY A 68 -18.15 -17.24 3.61
N MET A 69 -18.26 -15.93 3.61
CA MET A 69 -19.46 -15.22 4.05
C MET A 69 -20.47 -15.10 2.91
N ILE A 70 -21.74 -15.18 3.26
CA ILE A 70 -22.85 -14.85 2.37
C ILE A 70 -23.47 -13.56 2.88
N SER A 71 -23.58 -12.57 2.01
CA SER A 71 -24.33 -11.35 2.24
C SER A 71 -25.53 -11.31 1.31
N GLU A 72 -26.71 -11.19 1.86
CA GLU A 72 -27.96 -11.10 1.10
C GLU A 72 -28.61 -9.74 1.32
N ASN A 73 -28.91 -9.06 0.23
CA ASN A 73 -29.65 -7.80 0.26
C ASN A 73 -31.11 -8.07 -0.18
N GLU A 74 -32.01 -8.16 0.79
CA GLU A 74 -33.42 -8.45 0.54
C GLU A 74 -34.12 -7.43 -0.38
N ARG A 75 -33.65 -6.17 -0.39
CA ARG A 75 -34.25 -5.11 -1.22
C ARG A 75 -33.86 -5.22 -2.68
N THR A 76 -32.63 -5.68 -2.97
CA THR A 76 -32.09 -5.75 -4.36
C THR A 76 -32.08 -7.18 -4.89
N LEU A 77 -32.45 -8.18 -4.10
CA LEU A 77 -32.36 -9.61 -4.42
C LEU A 77 -30.94 -10.03 -4.83
N GLN A 78 -29.93 -9.31 -4.34
CA GLN A 78 -28.55 -9.62 -4.60
C GLN A 78 -28.02 -10.54 -3.51
N SER A 79 -27.36 -11.61 -3.95
CA SER A 79 -26.65 -12.54 -3.08
C SER A 79 -25.15 -12.49 -3.44
N LEU A 80 -24.35 -12.08 -2.46
CA LEU A 80 -22.89 -11.95 -2.58
C LEU A 80 -22.22 -13.05 -1.77
N PHE A 81 -21.32 -13.80 -2.39
CA PHE A 81 -20.44 -14.72 -1.69
C PHE A 81 -19.01 -14.17 -1.65
N ILE A 82 -18.44 -14.06 -0.45
CA ILE A 82 -17.09 -13.58 -0.19
C ILE A 82 -16.29 -14.76 0.37
N PRO A 83 -15.43 -15.41 -0.44
CA PRO A 83 -14.62 -16.54 0.02
C PRO A 83 -13.57 -16.08 1.03
N ILE A 84 -13.47 -16.78 2.15
CA ILE A 84 -12.43 -16.64 3.16
C ILE A 84 -11.25 -17.56 2.82
N ASP A 85 -11.53 -18.78 2.37
CA ASP A 85 -10.53 -19.70 1.85
C ASP A 85 -11.02 -20.35 0.56
N GLY A 86 -10.07 -20.88 -0.24
CA GLY A 86 -10.33 -21.46 -1.54
C GLY A 86 -10.19 -20.49 -2.72
N GLN A 87 -9.87 -19.22 -2.49
CA GLN A 87 -9.75 -18.21 -3.55
C GLN A 87 -8.81 -18.62 -4.70
N GLN A 88 -7.65 -19.20 -4.39
CA GLN A 88 -6.68 -19.64 -5.40
C GLN A 88 -7.29 -20.73 -6.31
N ARG A 89 -8.03 -21.64 -5.71
CA ARG A 89 -8.77 -22.69 -6.43
C ARG A 89 -9.88 -22.12 -7.28
N LEU A 90 -10.72 -21.24 -6.70
CA LEU A 90 -11.81 -20.58 -7.43
C LEU A 90 -11.28 -19.79 -8.63
N THR A 91 -10.17 -19.07 -8.46
CA THR A 91 -9.56 -18.32 -9.57
C THR A 91 -9.02 -19.24 -10.65
N THR A 92 -8.33 -20.31 -10.29
CA THR A 92 -7.87 -21.30 -11.30
C THR A 92 -9.04 -21.95 -12.02
N LEU A 93 -10.12 -22.28 -11.29
CA LEU A 93 -11.33 -22.83 -11.91
C LEU A 93 -12.03 -21.79 -12.81
N PHE A 94 -12.05 -20.51 -12.44
CA PHE A 94 -12.54 -19.47 -13.32
C PHE A 94 -11.78 -19.42 -14.64
N LEU A 95 -10.44 -19.38 -14.57
CA LEU A 95 -9.58 -19.33 -15.75
C LEU A 95 -9.76 -20.58 -16.63
N LEU A 96 -9.93 -21.75 -16.02
CA LEU A 96 -10.17 -23.01 -16.74
C LEU A 96 -11.55 -23.00 -17.42
N HIS A 97 -12.61 -22.53 -16.78
CA HIS A 97 -13.94 -22.43 -17.38
C HIS A 97 -13.98 -21.39 -18.49
N TRP A 98 -13.34 -20.25 -18.28
CA TRP A 98 -13.20 -19.22 -19.29
C TRP A 98 -12.44 -19.77 -20.51
N TYR A 99 -11.29 -20.44 -20.30
CA TYR A 99 -10.50 -21.04 -21.35
C TYR A 99 -11.30 -22.09 -22.14
N ALA A 100 -12.05 -22.93 -21.46
CA ALA A 100 -12.90 -23.94 -22.11
C ALA A 100 -14.00 -23.30 -22.98
N ALA A 101 -14.63 -22.23 -22.47
CA ALA A 101 -15.64 -21.48 -23.23
C ALA A 101 -15.02 -20.76 -24.44
N TRP A 102 -13.84 -20.15 -24.27
CA TRP A 102 -13.11 -19.50 -25.35
C TRP A 102 -12.71 -20.50 -26.43
N LYS A 103 -12.13 -21.62 -26.04
CA LYS A 103 -11.64 -22.68 -26.95
C LYS A 103 -12.76 -23.30 -27.80
N GLU A 104 -13.95 -23.45 -27.23
CA GLU A 104 -15.09 -24.08 -27.88
C GLU A 104 -16.06 -23.05 -28.53
N ASP A 105 -15.66 -21.77 -28.61
CA ASP A 105 -16.46 -20.66 -29.15
C ASP A 105 -17.83 -20.47 -28.46
N LEU A 106 -17.86 -20.75 -27.14
CA LEU A 106 -19.04 -20.67 -26.29
C LEU A 106 -19.00 -19.48 -25.32
N LEU A 107 -18.05 -18.57 -25.50
CA LEU A 107 -17.84 -17.46 -24.56
C LEU A 107 -19.07 -16.54 -24.47
N ASN A 108 -19.77 -16.33 -25.58
CA ASN A 108 -20.99 -15.53 -25.58
C ASN A 108 -22.10 -16.11 -24.68
N ASP A 109 -22.19 -17.44 -24.59
CA ASP A 109 -23.19 -18.12 -23.77
C ASP A 109 -22.73 -18.20 -22.29
N ALA A 110 -21.43 -18.17 -22.05
CA ALA A 110 -20.82 -18.32 -20.72
C ALA A 110 -20.62 -16.99 -19.99
N LYS A 111 -20.45 -15.88 -20.72
CA LYS A 111 -19.97 -14.59 -20.20
C LYS A 111 -20.77 -14.06 -19.01
N ASP A 112 -22.11 -14.12 -19.08
CA ASP A 112 -22.97 -13.55 -18.04
C ASP A 112 -22.82 -14.30 -16.70
N THR A 113 -22.52 -15.61 -16.76
CA THR A 113 -22.22 -16.40 -15.57
C THR A 113 -20.80 -16.17 -15.10
N LEU A 114 -19.82 -16.11 -16.00
CA LEU A 114 -18.42 -15.86 -15.65
C LEU A 114 -18.21 -14.47 -15.04
N LEU A 115 -18.92 -13.45 -15.51
CA LEU A 115 -18.88 -12.08 -14.99
C LEU A 115 -19.35 -11.94 -13.53
N ARG A 116 -19.98 -12.98 -12.97
CA ARG A 116 -20.31 -13.00 -11.54
C ARG A 116 -19.09 -13.24 -10.64
N PHE A 117 -17.98 -13.74 -11.18
CA PHE A 117 -16.74 -13.87 -10.46
C PHE A 117 -15.87 -12.63 -10.64
N THR A 118 -15.40 -12.04 -9.55
CA THR A 118 -14.64 -10.79 -9.60
C THR A 118 -13.66 -10.67 -8.44
N TYR A 119 -12.78 -9.69 -8.56
CA TYR A 119 -11.87 -9.23 -7.53
C TYR A 119 -12.26 -7.83 -7.09
N GLU A 120 -12.40 -7.60 -5.79
CA GLU A 120 -12.60 -6.28 -5.22
C GLU A 120 -11.29 -5.50 -5.12
N THR A 121 -10.18 -6.21 -4.97
CA THR A 121 -8.89 -5.70 -4.50
C THR A 121 -8.12 -4.83 -5.45
N ARG A 122 -8.29 -5.00 -6.78
CA ARG A 122 -7.43 -4.35 -7.78
C ARG A 122 -8.22 -4.05 -9.02
N PRO A 123 -8.29 -2.77 -9.38
CA PRO A 123 -8.98 -2.38 -10.61
C PRO A 123 -8.41 -3.04 -11.85
N SER A 124 -7.09 -3.25 -11.92
CA SER A 124 -6.43 -3.98 -13.00
C SER A 124 -6.90 -5.42 -13.09
N ALA A 125 -6.93 -6.16 -11.96
CA ALA A 125 -7.42 -7.53 -11.89
C ALA A 125 -8.92 -7.60 -12.23
N HIS A 126 -9.74 -6.72 -11.64
CA HIS A 126 -11.16 -6.60 -11.95
C HIS A 126 -11.38 -6.32 -13.45
N SER A 127 -10.69 -5.31 -13.99
CA SER A 127 -10.81 -4.91 -15.39
C SER A 127 -10.38 -6.04 -16.32
N PHE A 128 -9.25 -6.68 -16.04
CA PHE A 128 -8.75 -7.80 -16.83
C PHE A 128 -9.78 -8.94 -16.94
N LEU A 129 -10.32 -9.41 -15.79
CA LEU A 129 -11.33 -10.49 -15.80
C LEU A 129 -12.62 -10.08 -16.54
N ASN A 130 -13.01 -8.81 -16.44
CA ASN A 130 -14.15 -8.28 -17.19
C ASN A 130 -13.87 -8.26 -18.70
N PHE A 131 -12.70 -7.77 -19.12
CA PHE A 131 -12.37 -7.63 -20.53
C PHE A 131 -12.21 -8.99 -21.21
N ILE A 132 -11.53 -9.96 -20.60
CA ILE A 132 -11.41 -11.30 -21.20
C ILE A 132 -12.76 -11.98 -21.41
N CYS A 133 -13.79 -11.66 -20.61
CA CYS A 133 -15.14 -12.19 -20.79
C CYS A 133 -15.93 -11.47 -21.89
N LYS A 134 -15.57 -10.24 -22.24
CA LYS A 134 -16.33 -9.38 -23.18
C LYS A 134 -15.69 -9.25 -24.54
N GLU A 135 -14.37 -9.28 -24.60
CA GLU A 135 -13.60 -9.05 -25.80
C GLU A 135 -13.40 -10.33 -26.62
N ILE A 136 -13.30 -10.15 -27.92
CA ILE A 136 -13.05 -11.25 -28.85
C ILE A 136 -11.54 -11.50 -28.90
N ILE A 137 -11.14 -12.67 -28.46
CA ILE A 137 -9.74 -13.13 -28.49
C ILE A 137 -9.61 -14.18 -29.60
N PRO A 138 -8.72 -13.99 -30.58
CA PRO A 138 -8.54 -14.96 -31.67
C PRO A 138 -8.09 -16.33 -31.15
N GLN A 139 -8.58 -17.40 -31.75
CA GLN A 139 -8.15 -18.76 -31.38
C GLN A 139 -6.80 -19.18 -32.00
N THR A 140 -6.22 -18.31 -32.82
CA THR A 140 -4.93 -18.55 -33.51
C THR A 140 -3.73 -18.03 -32.73
N ILE A 141 -3.92 -17.61 -31.48
CA ILE A 141 -2.84 -17.09 -30.62
C ILE A 141 -1.83 -18.18 -30.32
N THR A 142 -0.55 -17.81 -30.22
CA THR A 142 0.53 -18.69 -29.78
C THR A 142 0.57 -18.79 -28.26
N THR A 143 0.54 -17.64 -27.60
CA THR A 143 0.42 -17.52 -26.13
C THR A 143 -0.51 -16.34 -25.78
N PHE A 144 -1.17 -16.41 -24.64
CA PHE A 144 -1.98 -15.30 -24.13
C PHE A 144 -1.13 -14.09 -23.81
N ARG A 145 0.09 -14.32 -23.26
CA ARG A 145 1.03 -13.25 -22.95
C ARG A 145 1.39 -12.41 -24.18
N GLU A 146 1.79 -13.06 -25.28
CA GLU A 146 2.13 -12.37 -26.52
C GLU A 146 0.95 -11.61 -27.11
N TYR A 147 -0.21 -12.26 -27.13
CA TYR A 147 -1.44 -11.63 -27.61
C TYR A 147 -1.79 -10.38 -26.81
N PHE A 148 -1.85 -10.46 -25.47
CA PHE A 148 -2.23 -9.33 -24.65
C PHE A 148 -1.26 -8.16 -24.79
N ILE A 149 0.05 -8.42 -24.78
CA ILE A 149 1.07 -7.36 -24.86
C ILE A 149 1.12 -6.70 -26.24
N ASN A 150 0.97 -7.47 -27.31
CA ASN A 150 1.29 -7.00 -28.66
C ASN A 150 0.06 -6.70 -29.53
N GLU A 151 -1.08 -7.37 -29.29
CA GLU A 151 -2.21 -7.35 -30.22
C GLU A 151 -3.50 -6.83 -29.61
N ALA A 152 -3.75 -7.07 -28.32
CA ALA A 152 -4.96 -6.71 -27.63
C ALA A 152 -5.02 -5.20 -27.35
N ARG A 153 -5.71 -4.43 -28.18
CA ARG A 153 -5.83 -2.96 -28.05
C ARG A 153 -6.51 -2.49 -26.76
N TRP A 154 -7.30 -3.36 -26.15
CA TRP A 154 -7.99 -3.10 -24.90
C TRP A 154 -7.15 -3.39 -23.68
N PHE A 155 -6.02 -4.06 -23.84
CA PHE A 155 -5.13 -4.42 -22.76
C PHE A 155 -4.14 -3.28 -22.48
N ASP A 156 -4.12 -2.81 -21.25
CA ASP A 156 -3.11 -1.87 -20.80
C ASP A 156 -1.87 -2.62 -20.32
N ASN A 157 -0.74 -2.42 -20.96
CA ASN A 157 0.53 -3.07 -20.61
C ASN A 157 0.94 -2.78 -19.16
N ALA A 158 0.47 -1.68 -18.56
CA ALA A 158 0.68 -1.40 -17.14
C ALA A 158 0.00 -2.44 -16.23
N TRP A 159 -1.04 -3.13 -16.70
CA TRP A 159 -1.67 -4.21 -15.92
C TRP A 159 -0.74 -5.39 -15.68
N MET A 160 0.26 -5.63 -16.53
CA MET A 160 1.28 -6.65 -16.29
C MET A 160 2.16 -6.36 -15.06
N LEU A 161 2.12 -5.14 -14.55
CA LEU A 161 2.76 -4.77 -13.28
C LEU A 161 1.94 -5.22 -12.06
N ASP A 162 0.66 -5.55 -12.25
CA ASP A 162 -0.16 -6.17 -11.20
C ASP A 162 0.19 -7.66 -11.09
N PRO A 163 0.71 -8.13 -9.93
CA PRO A 163 1.07 -9.53 -9.75
C PRO A 163 -0.08 -10.51 -9.98
N SER A 164 -1.34 -10.08 -9.76
CA SER A 164 -2.50 -10.93 -10.01
C SER A 164 -2.78 -11.07 -11.50
N VAL A 165 -2.69 -9.98 -12.27
CA VAL A 165 -2.88 -10.01 -13.73
C VAL A 165 -1.78 -10.83 -14.39
N GLU A 166 -0.52 -10.60 -14.02
CA GLU A 166 0.60 -11.41 -14.51
C GLU A 166 0.37 -12.89 -14.22
N ALA A 167 -0.06 -13.22 -13.00
CA ALA A 167 -0.33 -14.59 -12.60
C ALA A 167 -1.53 -15.21 -13.35
N PHE A 168 -2.56 -14.43 -13.70
CA PHE A 168 -3.67 -14.90 -14.53
C PHE A 168 -3.19 -15.27 -15.93
N VAL A 169 -2.38 -14.39 -16.54
CA VAL A 169 -1.82 -14.61 -17.88
C VAL A 169 -0.93 -15.86 -17.89
N VAL A 170 -0.03 -16.00 -16.92
CA VAL A 170 0.82 -17.19 -16.81
C VAL A 170 0.01 -18.48 -16.59
N MET A 171 -1.10 -18.41 -15.85
CA MET A 171 -1.98 -19.55 -15.65
C MET A 171 -2.73 -19.90 -16.95
N LEU A 172 -3.21 -18.91 -17.70
CA LEU A 172 -3.86 -19.11 -18.99
C LEU A 172 -2.90 -19.77 -19.99
N ASP A 173 -1.65 -19.30 -20.05
CA ASP A 173 -0.63 -19.95 -20.88
C ASP A 173 -0.38 -21.40 -20.45
N CYS A 174 -0.29 -21.67 -19.14
CA CYS A 174 -0.13 -23.02 -18.62
C CYS A 174 -1.31 -23.96 -18.96
N ILE A 175 -2.53 -23.44 -18.97
CA ILE A 175 -3.73 -24.18 -19.39
C ILE A 175 -3.68 -24.41 -20.90
N HIS A 176 -3.30 -23.38 -21.67
CA HIS A 176 -3.21 -23.43 -23.12
C HIS A 176 -2.15 -24.40 -23.62
N ASP A 177 -1.00 -24.47 -22.95
CA ASP A 177 0.09 -25.40 -23.29
C ASP A 177 -0.18 -26.84 -22.84
N ASN A 178 -1.21 -27.11 -22.05
CA ASN A 178 -1.51 -28.43 -21.55
C ASN A 178 -2.17 -29.29 -22.63
N GLU A 179 -1.41 -30.26 -23.20
CA GLU A 179 -1.88 -31.12 -24.26
C GLU A 179 -3.12 -31.93 -23.88
N THR A 180 -3.25 -32.35 -22.64
CA THR A 180 -4.39 -33.12 -22.15
C THR A 180 -5.68 -32.26 -22.17
N ILE A 181 -5.63 -31.02 -21.68
CA ILE A 181 -6.75 -30.08 -21.74
C ILE A 181 -7.08 -29.76 -23.21
N ASN A 182 -6.04 -29.55 -24.02
CA ASN A 182 -6.22 -29.24 -25.43
C ASN A 182 -6.80 -30.38 -26.25
N SER A 183 -6.52 -31.60 -25.91
CA SER A 183 -7.09 -32.77 -26.61
C SER A 183 -8.48 -33.17 -26.11
N THR A 184 -8.93 -32.62 -24.96
CA THR A 184 -10.24 -32.95 -24.39
C THR A 184 -11.35 -32.28 -25.21
N SER A 185 -12.28 -33.05 -25.76
CA SER A 185 -13.46 -32.57 -26.45
C SER A 185 -14.60 -32.29 -25.46
N HIS A 186 -15.45 -31.31 -25.80
CA HIS A 186 -16.59 -30.89 -24.97
C HIS A 186 -16.19 -30.50 -23.55
N LEU A 187 -15.03 -29.84 -23.43
CA LEU A 187 -14.44 -29.45 -22.17
C LEU A 187 -15.39 -28.54 -21.35
N PHE A 188 -15.93 -27.50 -22.00
CA PHE A 188 -16.87 -26.56 -21.37
C PHE A 188 -18.13 -27.27 -20.88
N LYS A 189 -18.72 -28.10 -21.73
CA LYS A 189 -19.88 -28.90 -21.34
C LYS A 189 -19.56 -29.81 -20.16
N THR A 190 -18.43 -30.48 -20.16
CA THR A 190 -18.00 -31.35 -19.05
C THR A 190 -17.88 -30.55 -17.74
N LEU A 191 -17.22 -29.39 -17.77
CA LEU A 191 -17.05 -28.53 -16.60
C LEU A 191 -18.37 -27.95 -16.05
N THR A 192 -19.37 -27.73 -16.90
CA THR A 192 -20.61 -27.07 -16.52
C THR A 192 -21.77 -28.00 -16.21
N THR A 193 -21.72 -29.27 -16.67
CA THR A 193 -22.83 -30.22 -16.54
C THR A 193 -22.50 -31.47 -15.72
N THR A 194 -21.25 -31.65 -15.31
CA THR A 194 -20.81 -32.80 -14.51
C THR A 194 -20.17 -32.34 -13.21
N ASP A 195 -20.02 -33.25 -12.27
CA ASP A 195 -19.39 -33.08 -10.96
C ASP A 195 -17.94 -33.61 -10.91
N ILE A 196 -17.30 -33.75 -12.07
CA ILE A 196 -15.91 -34.28 -12.16
C ILE A 196 -14.94 -33.46 -11.31
N ILE A 197 -15.12 -32.14 -11.25
CA ILE A 197 -14.35 -31.28 -10.36
C ILE A 197 -15.31 -30.61 -9.37
N SER A 198 -15.23 -31.02 -8.12
CA SER A 198 -16.08 -30.53 -7.04
C SER A 198 -15.24 -30.10 -5.84
N PHE A 199 -15.86 -29.36 -4.93
CA PHE A 199 -15.29 -28.96 -3.64
C PHE A 199 -16.39 -28.90 -2.59
N TYR A 200 -16.02 -29.01 -1.32
CA TYR A 200 -16.97 -28.84 -0.23
C TYR A 200 -17.20 -27.34 0.03
N PHE A 201 -18.45 -26.92 -0.06
CA PHE A 201 -18.87 -25.55 0.16
C PHE A 201 -19.42 -25.38 1.57
N LEU A 202 -18.84 -24.48 2.36
CA LEU A 202 -19.25 -24.17 3.72
C LEU A 202 -19.64 -22.69 3.84
N PRO A 203 -20.94 -22.37 3.72
CA PRO A 203 -21.41 -21.02 3.92
C PRO A 203 -21.37 -20.66 5.41
N LEU A 204 -20.69 -19.58 5.74
CA LEU A 204 -20.68 -18.99 7.07
C LEU A 204 -21.80 -17.95 7.11
N ARG A 205 -22.97 -18.34 7.61
CA ARG A 205 -24.09 -17.42 7.82
C ARG A 205 -23.95 -16.76 9.19
N GLU A 206 -24.01 -15.43 9.24
CA GLU A 206 -24.26 -14.58 10.43
C GLU A 206 -23.55 -14.95 11.76
N PHE A 207 -22.39 -15.52 11.74
CA PHE A 207 -21.50 -15.34 12.86
C PHE A 207 -20.84 -14.00 12.63
N GLY A 208 -21.00 -13.04 13.55
CA GLY A 208 -20.22 -11.82 13.58
C GLY A 208 -18.73 -12.16 13.63
N LEU A 209 -18.24 -12.65 12.51
CA LEU A 209 -16.85 -12.98 12.31
C LEU A 209 -16.10 -11.65 12.20
N ASN A 210 -15.61 -11.20 13.36
CA ASN A 210 -14.63 -10.16 13.43
C ASN A 210 -13.49 -10.51 12.47
N GLU A 211 -12.90 -9.50 11.82
CA GLU A 211 -11.65 -9.61 11.07
C GLU A 211 -10.58 -10.46 11.77
N GLU A 212 -10.66 -10.57 13.09
CA GLU A 212 -9.80 -11.39 13.92
C GLU A 212 -9.92 -12.90 13.63
N ILE A 213 -11.14 -13.40 13.40
CA ILE A 213 -11.36 -14.82 13.05
C ILE A 213 -10.88 -15.06 11.61
N TYR A 214 -11.14 -14.10 10.71
CA TYR A 214 -10.60 -14.12 9.35
C TYR A 214 -9.07 -14.22 9.34
N THR A 215 -8.42 -13.36 10.12
CA THR A 215 -6.95 -13.34 10.28
C THR A 215 -6.43 -14.65 10.85
N ARG A 216 -7.10 -15.23 11.86
CA ARG A 216 -6.73 -16.51 12.47
C ARG A 216 -6.94 -17.71 11.54
N MET A 217 -7.98 -17.70 10.71
CA MET A 217 -8.25 -18.79 9.77
C MET A 217 -7.28 -18.76 8.58
N ASN A 218 -6.90 -17.57 8.10
CA ASN A 218 -5.87 -17.41 7.06
C ASN A 218 -4.43 -17.65 7.57
N ALA A 219 -4.20 -17.68 8.88
CA ALA A 219 -2.88 -17.94 9.47
C ALA A 219 -2.31 -19.34 9.17
N ARG A 220 -3.08 -20.24 8.59
CA ARG A 220 -2.60 -21.56 8.11
C ARG A 220 -1.83 -21.50 6.79
N GLY A 221 -1.86 -20.35 6.09
CA GLY A 221 -1.05 -20.10 4.90
C GLY A 221 0.06 -19.07 5.18
N LYS A 222 0.57 -18.39 4.14
CA LYS A 222 1.54 -17.30 4.29
C LYS A 222 0.93 -16.20 5.17
N GLN A 223 1.58 -15.87 6.28
CA GLN A 223 1.08 -14.84 7.20
C GLN A 223 0.88 -13.51 6.44
N LEU A 224 -0.17 -12.78 6.80
CA LEU A 224 -0.37 -11.42 6.33
C LEU A 224 0.85 -10.58 6.66
N THR A 225 1.26 -9.71 5.74
CA THR A 225 2.33 -8.76 6.00
C THR A 225 1.90 -7.77 7.09
N PRO A 226 2.82 -7.11 7.79
CA PRO A 226 2.47 -6.06 8.75
C PRO A 226 1.60 -4.96 8.12
N PHE A 227 1.83 -4.65 6.84
CA PHE A 227 1.02 -3.66 6.12
C PHE A 227 -0.42 -4.15 5.87
N GLU A 228 -0.59 -5.40 5.44
CA GLU A 228 -1.93 -5.98 5.24
C GLU A 228 -2.72 -6.03 6.55
N LYS A 229 -2.08 -6.37 7.67
CA LYS A 229 -2.70 -6.35 9.01
C LYS A 229 -3.09 -4.94 9.43
N PHE A 230 -2.18 -3.97 9.26
CA PHE A 230 -2.45 -2.57 9.56
C PHE A 230 -3.62 -2.03 8.73
N LYS A 231 -3.62 -2.28 7.41
CA LYS A 231 -4.67 -1.87 6.48
C LYS A 231 -6.05 -2.40 6.92
N SER A 232 -6.12 -3.69 7.24
CA SER A 232 -7.34 -4.33 7.70
C SER A 232 -7.90 -3.67 8.97
N LYS A 233 -7.04 -3.50 10.00
CA LYS A 233 -7.43 -2.88 11.26
C LYS A 233 -7.82 -1.41 11.11
N LEU A 234 -7.11 -0.66 10.26
CA LEU A 234 -7.43 0.74 9.97
C LEU A 234 -8.83 0.85 9.34
N PHE A 235 -9.14 0.01 8.36
CA PHE A 235 -10.45 0.03 7.70
C PHE A 235 -11.59 -0.34 8.64
N SER A 236 -11.35 -1.24 9.59
CA SER A 236 -12.30 -1.53 10.66
C SER A 236 -12.50 -0.34 11.59
N ALA A 237 -11.43 0.34 11.97
CA ALA A 237 -11.50 1.52 12.84
C ALA A 237 -12.27 2.68 12.21
N ILE A 238 -12.15 2.86 10.88
CA ILE A 238 -12.81 3.93 10.13
C ILE A 238 -14.11 3.50 9.41
N GLU A 239 -14.62 2.28 9.67
CA GLU A 239 -15.79 1.70 8.97
C GLU A 239 -17.00 2.64 8.94
N LYS A 240 -17.22 3.43 9.99
CA LYS A 240 -18.31 4.40 10.06
C LYS A 240 -18.15 5.60 9.14
N ASN A 241 -16.96 5.81 8.56
CA ASN A 241 -16.67 6.93 7.66
C ASN A 241 -16.34 6.41 6.25
N GLU A 242 -17.39 6.03 5.52
CA GLU A 242 -17.27 5.48 4.17
C GLU A 242 -16.49 6.39 3.20
N ILE A 243 -16.57 7.71 3.38
CA ILE A 243 -15.87 8.67 2.51
C ILE A 243 -14.35 8.56 2.69
N LEU A 244 -13.87 8.58 3.95
CA LEU A 244 -12.44 8.43 4.23
C LEU A 244 -11.93 7.04 3.86
N LYS A 245 -12.73 6.01 4.11
CA LYS A 245 -12.38 4.63 3.74
C LYS A 245 -12.14 4.53 2.24
N LYS A 246 -13.10 4.98 1.42
CA LYS A 246 -12.99 4.96 -0.04
C LYS A 246 -11.82 5.79 -0.56
N GLU A 247 -11.58 6.97 0.02
CA GLU A 247 -10.44 7.82 -0.35
C GLU A 247 -9.10 7.10 -0.09
N ILE A 248 -8.95 6.43 1.05
CA ILE A 248 -7.73 5.67 1.38
C ILE A 248 -7.57 4.48 0.46
N GLU A 249 -8.65 3.74 0.18
CA GLU A 249 -8.65 2.60 -0.75
C GLU A 249 -8.11 3.02 -2.13
N GLU A 250 -8.70 4.05 -2.73
CA GLU A 250 -8.29 4.58 -4.02
C GLU A 250 -6.82 5.03 -4.03
N LYS A 251 -6.36 5.70 -2.95
CA LYS A 251 -4.98 6.19 -2.86
C LYS A 251 -3.95 5.09 -2.65
N ILE A 252 -4.26 4.08 -1.83
CA ILE A 252 -3.41 2.90 -1.65
C ILE A 252 -3.24 2.15 -2.97
N GLU A 253 -4.33 2.02 -3.74
CA GLU A 253 -4.31 1.21 -4.96
C GLU A 253 -3.61 1.88 -6.14
N TYR A 254 -3.64 3.22 -6.21
CA TYR A 254 -3.13 3.95 -7.36
C TYR A 254 -1.98 4.89 -6.99
N LYS A 255 -2.28 5.93 -6.21
CA LYS A 255 -1.40 7.07 -6.04
C LYS A 255 -0.17 6.75 -5.20
N TRP A 256 -0.37 6.05 -4.07
CA TRP A 256 0.73 5.80 -3.14
C TRP A 256 1.62 4.63 -3.56
N VAL A 257 1.05 3.66 -4.27
CA VAL A 257 1.82 2.59 -4.90
C VAL A 257 2.82 3.14 -5.90
N ASP A 258 2.41 4.06 -6.78
CA ASP A 258 3.24 4.55 -7.86
C ASP A 258 4.58 5.13 -7.39
N TYR A 259 4.59 5.96 -6.36
CA TYR A 259 5.84 6.55 -5.88
C TYR A 259 6.66 5.62 -4.99
N LEU A 260 6.09 4.56 -4.40
CA LEU A 260 6.82 3.55 -3.65
C LEU A 260 7.34 2.41 -4.53
N TRP A 261 6.74 2.21 -5.69
CA TRP A 261 7.12 1.15 -6.62
C TRP A 261 8.59 1.13 -7.05
N PRO A 262 9.27 2.27 -7.27
CA PRO A 262 10.70 2.31 -7.60
C PRO A 262 11.61 1.71 -6.52
N TYR A 263 11.18 1.65 -5.27
CA TYR A 263 11.97 1.12 -4.16
C TYR A 263 11.91 -0.40 -4.02
N ARG A 264 11.00 -1.08 -4.77
CA ARG A 264 10.87 -2.54 -4.64
C ARG A 264 12.17 -3.26 -4.96
N GLU A 265 12.42 -4.34 -4.24
CA GLU A 265 13.55 -5.22 -4.52
C GLU A 265 13.35 -5.90 -5.89
N LYS A 266 14.45 -6.17 -6.58
CA LYS A 266 14.40 -6.87 -7.87
C LYS A 266 13.75 -8.25 -7.66
N ASP A 267 12.80 -8.58 -8.52
CA ASP A 267 12.01 -9.83 -8.47
C ASP A 267 11.05 -9.95 -7.26
N VAL A 268 10.85 -8.87 -6.50
CA VAL A 268 9.84 -8.78 -5.42
C VAL A 268 8.76 -7.79 -5.83
N TYR A 269 7.54 -8.30 -6.00
CA TYR A 269 6.40 -7.51 -6.49
C TYR A 269 5.52 -6.99 -5.36
N THR A 270 6.13 -6.66 -4.21
CA THR A 270 5.43 -6.03 -3.09
C THR A 270 6.18 -4.80 -2.61
N ILE A 271 5.43 -3.79 -2.17
CA ILE A 271 5.94 -2.55 -1.58
C ILE A 271 5.60 -2.43 -0.11
N ASP A 272 5.00 -3.47 0.47
CA ASP A 272 4.43 -3.50 1.81
C ASP A 272 5.43 -3.05 2.88
N LYS A 273 6.69 -3.48 2.76
CA LYS A 273 7.77 -3.09 3.66
C LYS A 273 7.98 -1.58 3.66
N TYR A 274 8.07 -0.98 2.48
CA TYR A 274 8.35 0.45 2.31
C TYR A 274 7.15 1.29 2.73
N PHE A 275 5.96 0.82 2.39
CA PHE A 275 4.72 1.44 2.83
C PHE A 275 4.62 1.45 4.36
N MET A 276 4.90 0.30 4.98
CA MET A 276 4.85 0.15 6.42
C MET A 276 5.89 1.02 7.14
N ASN A 277 7.10 1.14 6.59
CA ASN A 277 8.13 2.02 7.14
C ASN A 277 7.67 3.48 7.15
N LEU A 278 7.10 3.95 6.04
CA LEU A 278 6.56 5.31 5.94
C LEU A 278 5.37 5.54 6.89
N LEU A 279 4.49 4.57 7.02
CA LEU A 279 3.38 4.62 7.98
C LEU A 279 3.88 4.69 9.42
N ARG A 280 4.90 3.91 9.80
CA ARG A 280 5.50 3.97 11.13
C ARG A 280 6.03 5.37 11.45
N PHE A 281 6.68 6.03 10.49
CA PHE A 281 7.10 7.41 10.65
C PHE A 281 5.91 8.34 10.91
N ILE A 282 4.84 8.23 10.11
CA ILE A 282 3.63 9.07 10.26
C ILE A 282 2.95 8.80 11.60
N VAL A 283 2.83 7.54 12.00
CA VAL A 283 2.31 7.15 13.33
C VAL A 283 3.12 7.80 14.44
N LEU A 284 4.44 7.71 14.36
CA LEU A 284 5.35 8.21 15.39
C LEU A 284 5.17 9.73 15.61
N ILE A 285 5.19 10.51 14.54
CA ILE A 285 4.99 11.96 14.65
C ILE A 285 3.57 12.32 15.09
N THR A 286 2.55 11.61 14.62
CA THR A 286 1.15 11.84 15.00
C THR A 286 0.92 11.53 16.48
N PHE A 287 1.47 10.42 16.96
CA PHE A 287 1.39 10.00 18.37
C PHE A 287 1.96 11.08 19.30
N TYR A 288 3.18 11.57 19.03
CA TYR A 288 3.80 12.57 19.88
C TYR A 288 3.18 13.97 19.71
N GLU A 289 2.67 14.32 18.53
CA GLU A 289 1.95 15.59 18.31
C GLU A 289 0.62 15.63 19.09
N ARG A 290 -0.07 14.49 19.25
CA ARG A 290 -1.34 14.40 19.99
C ARG A 290 -1.15 14.36 21.52
N ASN A 291 -0.03 13.87 22.00
CA ASN A 291 0.23 13.73 23.44
C ASN A 291 0.75 15.03 24.11
N LEU A 292 0.44 16.18 23.53
CA LEU A 292 0.92 17.51 23.97
C LEU A 292 0.50 17.95 25.37
N GLY A 293 -0.51 17.35 25.98
CA GLY A 293 -1.10 17.82 27.22
C GLY A 293 -0.95 16.88 28.43
N GLU A 294 -0.56 15.64 28.24
CA GLU A 294 -0.46 14.69 29.34
C GLU A 294 0.86 14.88 30.09
N LYS A 295 0.75 15.25 31.36
CA LYS A 295 1.88 15.32 32.29
C LYS A 295 2.67 14.03 32.25
N ARG A 296 3.83 14.03 31.54
CA ARG A 296 4.99 13.12 31.66
C ARG A 296 4.71 11.65 32.03
N LYS A 297 3.62 11.05 31.61
CA LYS A 297 3.55 9.60 31.56
C LYS A 297 4.42 9.16 30.39
N LYS A 298 5.30 8.19 30.62
CA LYS A 298 6.13 7.54 29.60
C LYS A 298 5.22 6.84 28.59
N ALA A 299 4.59 7.60 27.70
CA ALA A 299 3.88 7.03 26.59
C ALA A 299 4.93 6.73 25.53
N GLU A 300 5.33 5.49 25.43
CA GLU A 300 6.14 4.94 24.33
C GLU A 300 5.18 4.16 23.45
N ILE A 301 5.35 4.25 22.15
CA ILE A 301 4.58 3.47 21.17
C ILE A 301 5.45 2.37 20.60
N ASP A 302 4.95 1.13 20.60
CA ASP A 302 5.61 0.02 19.92
C ASP A 302 5.23 0.06 18.42
N LEU A 303 6.20 0.42 17.60
CA LEU A 303 6.04 0.50 16.15
C LEU A 303 5.91 -0.88 15.46
N ASN A 304 6.00 -1.97 16.20
CA ASN A 304 5.77 -3.33 15.69
C ASN A 304 4.42 -3.92 16.12
N ASP A 305 3.66 -3.20 16.93
CA ASP A 305 2.32 -3.57 17.38
C ASP A 305 1.28 -2.86 16.52
N GLU A 306 0.65 -3.57 15.59
CA GLU A 306 -0.33 -3.01 14.66
C GLU A 306 -1.55 -2.42 15.37
N ASP A 307 -1.94 -2.92 16.55
CA ASP A 307 -3.06 -2.36 17.34
C ASP A 307 -2.71 -0.98 17.89
N GLN A 308 -1.48 -0.82 18.39
CA GLN A 308 -1.00 0.49 18.82
C GLN A 308 -0.88 1.46 17.64
N LEU A 309 -0.40 0.99 16.49
CA LEU A 309 -0.30 1.85 15.29
C LEU A 309 -1.66 2.38 14.85
N VAL A 310 -2.67 1.51 14.81
CA VAL A 310 -4.04 1.91 14.39
C VAL A 310 -4.70 2.79 15.43
N SER A 311 -4.43 2.60 16.74
CA SER A 311 -5.01 3.41 17.81
C SER A 311 -4.68 4.89 17.72
N VAL A 312 -3.61 5.26 16.98
CA VAL A 312 -3.24 6.65 16.72
C VAL A 312 -4.22 7.35 15.75
N PHE A 313 -4.96 6.57 14.97
CA PHE A 313 -5.92 7.05 13.96
C PHE A 313 -7.37 6.85 14.40
N ASP A 314 -7.67 7.10 15.68
CA ASP A 314 -9.00 6.93 16.29
C ASP A 314 -9.99 8.06 15.97
N ASP A 315 -9.53 9.15 15.33
CA ASP A 315 -10.35 10.28 14.89
C ASP A 315 -10.11 10.66 13.42
N ALA A 316 -11.05 11.40 12.85
CA ALA A 316 -11.00 11.81 11.45
C ALA A 316 -9.84 12.78 11.13
N ASP A 317 -9.36 13.54 12.10
CA ASP A 317 -8.30 14.53 11.84
C ASP A 317 -6.93 13.86 11.76
N SER A 318 -6.67 12.87 12.61
CA SER A 318 -5.45 12.04 12.52
C SER A 318 -5.39 11.22 11.22
N VAL A 319 -6.52 10.67 10.78
CA VAL A 319 -6.63 9.97 9.50
C VAL A 319 -6.38 10.93 8.32
N LYS A 320 -6.96 12.12 8.33
CA LYS A 320 -6.70 13.17 7.31
C LYS A 320 -5.23 13.60 7.31
N PHE A 321 -4.62 13.72 8.48
CA PHE A 321 -3.20 14.04 8.57
C PHE A 321 -2.37 12.95 7.90
N MET A 322 -2.66 11.66 8.15
CA MET A 322 -1.99 10.54 7.48
C MET A 322 -2.14 10.63 5.95
N ILE A 323 -3.36 10.88 5.47
CA ILE A 323 -3.62 11.02 4.04
C ILE A 323 -2.80 12.16 3.43
N ASN A 324 -2.83 13.34 4.08
CA ASN A 324 -2.08 14.50 3.60
C ASN A 324 -0.57 14.25 3.63
N ALA A 325 -0.06 13.62 4.68
CA ALA A 325 1.35 13.30 4.82
C ALA A 325 1.83 12.38 3.68
N LEU A 326 1.07 11.31 3.39
CA LEU A 326 1.37 10.39 2.28
C LEU A 326 1.28 11.08 0.92
N ASP A 327 0.29 11.93 0.72
CA ASP A 327 0.11 12.69 -0.53
C ASP A 327 1.24 13.66 -0.83
N LEU A 328 1.95 14.13 0.20
CA LEU A 328 3.03 15.11 0.07
C LEU A 328 4.39 14.49 -0.27
N ILE A 329 4.58 13.19 -0.13
CA ILE A 329 5.87 12.53 -0.34
C ILE A 329 6.48 12.83 -1.72
N PRO A 330 5.75 12.71 -2.85
CA PRO A 330 6.31 13.03 -4.16
C PRO A 330 6.78 14.50 -4.25
N ARG A 331 5.95 15.43 -3.77
CA ARG A 331 6.28 16.85 -3.77
C ARG A 331 7.48 17.17 -2.87
N LEU A 332 7.56 16.55 -1.69
CA LEU A 332 8.71 16.71 -0.79
C LEU A 332 10.01 16.28 -1.46
N ARG A 333 9.97 15.17 -2.19
CA ARG A 333 11.11 14.67 -2.94
C ARG A 333 11.53 15.63 -4.07
N GLU A 334 10.56 16.16 -4.80
CA GLU A 334 10.78 17.08 -5.91
C GLU A 334 11.32 18.44 -5.42
N SER A 335 10.68 19.05 -4.43
CA SER A 335 10.94 20.42 -4.00
C SER A 335 12.09 20.55 -2.99
N ALA A 336 12.25 19.56 -2.11
CA ALA A 336 13.24 19.60 -1.03
C ALA A 336 14.32 18.51 -1.13
N GLY A 337 14.14 17.49 -1.96
CA GLY A 337 15.03 16.32 -2.02
C GLY A 337 16.51 16.65 -2.22
N ASN A 338 16.82 17.68 -2.98
CA ASN A 338 18.19 18.11 -3.27
C ASN A 338 18.76 19.12 -2.25
N ILE A 339 18.02 19.46 -1.17
CA ILE A 339 18.52 20.40 -0.16
C ILE A 339 19.53 19.67 0.72
N GLU A 340 20.78 20.15 0.69
CA GLU A 340 21.87 19.67 1.53
C GLU A 340 21.64 20.06 2.98
N LEU A 341 21.54 19.06 3.87
CA LEU A 341 21.31 19.27 5.30
C LEU A 341 22.58 19.01 6.13
N TYR A 342 23.44 18.11 5.69
CA TYR A 342 24.69 17.79 6.39
C TYR A 342 25.90 17.90 5.45
N PRO A 343 26.23 19.14 4.98
CA PRO A 343 27.34 19.34 4.03
C PRO A 343 28.72 19.08 4.65
N TRP A 344 28.79 18.92 5.98
CA TRP A 344 30.01 18.63 6.75
C TRP A 344 30.30 17.13 6.95
N GLU A 345 29.48 16.25 6.46
CA GLU A 345 29.77 14.81 6.50
C GLU A 345 30.76 14.44 5.40
N ASN A 346 31.95 13.97 5.80
CA ASN A 346 33.13 13.85 4.94
C ASN A 346 32.99 12.83 3.78
N ASN A 347 32.03 11.93 3.78
CA ASN A 347 31.90 10.87 2.79
C ASN A 347 30.68 10.98 1.88
N SER A 348 29.68 11.75 2.24
CA SER A 348 28.53 12.09 1.39
C SER A 348 27.76 13.26 2.00
N VAL A 349 27.59 14.31 1.22
CA VAL A 349 26.68 15.39 1.58
C VAL A 349 25.28 14.80 1.74
N ARG A 350 24.70 14.86 2.92
CA ARG A 350 23.40 14.26 3.18
C ARG A 350 22.26 15.24 2.87
N THR A 351 21.40 14.84 1.96
CA THR A 351 20.26 15.65 1.49
C THR A 351 18.96 15.24 2.18
N MET A 352 17.92 16.08 2.07
CA MET A 352 16.57 15.75 2.53
C MET A 352 16.01 14.51 1.81
N GLY A 353 16.36 14.33 0.53
CA GLY A 353 15.94 13.15 -0.24
C GLY A 353 16.52 11.85 0.30
N GLU A 354 17.80 11.86 0.70
CA GLU A 354 18.44 10.68 1.32
C GLU A 354 17.87 10.40 2.71
N ILE A 355 17.51 11.44 3.48
CA ILE A 355 16.82 11.25 4.77
C ILE A 355 15.44 10.59 4.57
N LEU A 356 14.68 11.05 3.58
CA LEU A 356 13.39 10.45 3.21
C LEU A 356 13.57 9.00 2.76
N GLU A 357 14.57 8.74 1.93
CA GLU A 357 14.89 7.40 1.45
C GLU A 357 15.28 6.45 2.58
N ASP A 358 16.06 6.89 3.54
CA ASP A 358 16.40 6.11 4.73
C ASP A 358 15.18 5.73 5.56
N VAL A 359 14.22 6.64 5.71
CA VAL A 359 12.94 6.32 6.37
C VAL A 359 12.16 5.27 5.59
N ILE A 360 12.05 5.42 4.27
CA ILE A 360 11.27 4.52 3.42
C ILE A 360 11.94 3.14 3.33
N VAL A 361 13.25 3.09 3.05
CA VAL A 361 13.97 1.85 2.71
C VAL A 361 14.49 1.15 3.96
N ASN A 362 15.13 1.91 4.86
CA ASN A 362 15.91 1.39 5.99
C ASN A 362 15.15 1.45 7.31
N ASN A 363 13.90 1.96 7.33
CA ASN A 363 13.10 2.12 8.56
C ASN A 363 13.84 2.97 9.62
N ALA A 364 14.55 4.02 9.19
CA ALA A 364 15.44 4.82 10.04
C ALA A 364 14.66 5.82 10.91
N HIS A 365 13.93 5.30 11.91
CA HIS A 365 13.16 6.09 12.88
C HIS A 365 13.95 6.41 14.15
N ASP A 366 15.13 5.82 14.34
CA ASP A 366 15.95 5.99 15.54
C ASP A 366 16.78 7.28 15.52
N ASP A 367 17.04 7.84 14.32
CA ASP A 367 17.72 9.13 14.20
C ASP A 367 16.73 10.28 14.43
N ALA A 368 16.66 10.71 15.69
CA ALA A 368 15.78 11.77 16.13
C ALA A 368 15.96 13.08 15.32
N THR A 369 17.19 13.41 14.90
CA THR A 369 17.46 14.63 14.13
C THR A 369 16.82 14.55 12.76
N ASN A 370 16.98 13.43 12.07
CA ASN A 370 16.40 13.19 10.75
C ASN A 370 14.88 13.16 10.78
N VAL A 371 14.30 12.49 11.78
CA VAL A 371 12.83 12.44 11.97
C VAL A 371 12.26 13.84 12.19
N LEU A 372 12.90 14.67 13.04
CA LEU A 372 12.46 16.04 13.30
C LEU A 372 12.60 16.95 12.07
N LEU A 373 13.65 16.77 11.27
CA LEU A 373 13.83 17.54 10.02
C LEU A 373 12.81 17.13 8.96
N LEU A 374 12.55 15.83 8.80
CA LEU A 374 11.53 15.36 7.88
C LEU A 374 10.13 15.83 8.30
N TYR A 375 9.82 15.81 9.60
CA TYR A 375 8.59 16.39 10.13
C TYR A 375 8.47 17.88 9.79
N ALA A 376 9.53 18.66 10.02
CA ALA A 376 9.55 20.08 9.71
C ALA A 376 9.29 20.35 8.22
N ALA A 377 9.95 19.60 7.33
CA ALA A 377 9.73 19.68 5.89
C ALA A 377 8.27 19.39 5.51
N MET A 378 7.66 18.36 6.12
CA MET A 378 6.25 18.04 5.90
C MET A 378 5.32 19.16 6.39
N GLN A 379 5.58 19.75 7.57
CA GLN A 379 4.79 20.89 8.07
C GLN A 379 4.86 22.09 7.14
N TYR A 380 6.03 22.33 6.54
CA TYR A 380 6.17 23.38 5.52
C TYR A 380 5.29 23.10 4.30
N MET A 381 5.35 21.88 3.76
CA MET A 381 4.56 21.46 2.60
C MET A 381 3.04 21.45 2.86
N ILE A 382 2.62 21.15 4.08
CA ILE A 382 1.19 21.24 4.49
C ILE A 382 0.72 22.70 4.50
N LYS A 383 1.57 23.61 4.99
CA LYS A 383 1.19 25.02 5.17
C LYS A 383 1.26 25.83 3.88
N TYR A 384 2.27 25.58 3.05
CA TYR A 384 2.56 26.36 1.85
C TYR A 384 2.43 25.52 0.58
N LYS A 385 1.76 26.07 -0.43
CA LYS A 385 1.67 25.46 -1.77
C LYS A 385 2.91 25.73 -2.62
N GLU A 386 3.59 26.83 -2.35
CA GLU A 386 4.81 27.27 -3.04
C GLU A 386 6.04 26.94 -2.19
N ASP A 387 7.18 26.69 -2.83
CA ASP A 387 8.37 26.14 -2.17
C ASP A 387 9.50 27.19 -1.99
N PHE A 388 9.19 28.47 -2.20
CA PHE A 388 10.19 29.55 -2.27
C PHE A 388 11.07 29.69 -1.02
N GLY A 389 10.56 29.48 0.15
CA GLY A 389 11.27 29.66 1.42
C GLY A 389 11.80 28.36 2.04
N ILE A 390 11.53 27.20 1.46
CA ILE A 390 11.79 25.90 2.12
C ILE A 390 13.26 25.66 2.41
N LYS A 391 14.15 26.08 1.51
CA LYS A 391 15.60 25.91 1.70
C LYS A 391 16.09 26.68 2.92
N ASP A 392 15.74 27.95 3.04
CA ASP A 392 16.12 28.79 4.18
C ASP A 392 15.53 28.26 5.48
N TYR A 393 14.24 27.91 5.43
CA TYR A 393 13.56 27.29 6.56
C TYR A 393 14.27 26.04 7.05
N LEU A 394 14.59 25.10 6.16
CA LEU A 394 15.25 23.85 6.52
C LEU A 394 16.68 24.04 7.02
N ILE A 395 17.44 25.00 6.49
CA ILE A 395 18.78 25.32 6.99
C ILE A 395 18.70 25.82 8.43
N VAL A 396 17.81 26.78 8.74
CA VAL A 396 17.64 27.31 10.09
C VAL A 396 17.15 26.23 11.05
N VAL A 397 16.16 25.42 10.65
CA VAL A 397 15.65 24.31 11.47
C VAL A 397 16.71 23.26 11.71
N ARG A 398 17.53 22.94 10.69
CA ARG A 398 18.68 22.04 10.82
C ARG A 398 19.65 22.51 11.91
N ASN A 399 20.05 23.80 11.86
CA ASN A 399 20.97 24.35 12.83
C ASN A 399 20.39 24.23 14.25
N MET A 400 19.11 24.58 14.41
CA MET A 400 18.41 24.51 15.70
C MET A 400 18.29 23.07 16.22
N VAL A 401 17.83 22.13 15.38
CA VAL A 401 17.64 20.73 15.77
C VAL A 401 18.98 20.05 16.01
N TYR A 402 19.96 20.22 15.11
CA TYR A 402 21.25 19.58 15.24
C TYR A 402 21.96 19.96 16.55
N ASN A 403 21.92 21.23 16.92
CA ASN A 403 22.57 21.76 18.11
C ASN A 403 21.72 21.65 19.40
N THR A 404 20.48 21.14 19.32
CA THR A 404 19.66 20.84 20.49
C THR A 404 20.21 19.60 21.21
N LYS A 405 20.45 19.73 22.54
CA LYS A 405 21.14 18.68 23.33
C LYS A 405 20.29 17.44 23.54
N ASP A 406 19.03 17.60 23.94
CA ASP A 406 18.10 16.50 24.17
C ASP A 406 17.06 16.44 23.05
N LYS A 407 17.21 15.45 22.18
CA LYS A 407 16.31 15.13 21.07
C LYS A 407 15.59 13.81 21.29
N SER A 408 15.64 13.25 22.50
CA SER A 408 14.94 12.01 22.80
C SER A 408 13.43 12.15 22.57
N GLN A 409 12.80 11.03 22.27
CA GLN A 409 11.34 10.98 22.04
C GLN A 409 10.52 11.56 23.21
N ARG A 410 11.11 11.58 24.41
CA ARG A 410 10.51 12.21 25.59
C ARG A 410 10.29 13.73 25.42
N GLU A 411 11.13 14.41 24.64
CA GLU A 411 11.02 15.85 24.38
C GLU A 411 10.19 16.18 23.13
N TRP A 412 9.84 15.18 22.30
CA TRP A 412 9.07 15.39 21.08
C TRP A 412 7.70 16.06 21.28
N PRO A 413 6.92 15.77 22.34
CA PRO A 413 5.67 16.49 22.59
C PRO A 413 5.84 18.01 22.72
N ARG A 414 7.07 18.48 22.94
CA ARG A 414 7.43 19.90 23.03
C ARG A 414 8.14 20.38 21.78
N LEU A 415 9.02 19.54 21.19
CA LEU A 415 9.79 19.88 19.99
C LEU A 415 8.93 19.97 18.72
N LEU A 416 7.99 19.04 18.52
CA LEU A 416 7.13 19.05 17.32
C LEU A 416 6.28 20.33 17.21
N PRO A 417 5.59 20.80 18.26
CA PRO A 417 4.89 22.09 18.19
C PRO A 417 5.81 23.27 17.99
N ALA A 418 7.01 23.24 18.57
CA ALA A 418 8.00 24.30 18.37
C ALA A 418 8.44 24.38 16.90
N LEU A 419 8.70 23.24 16.26
CA LEU A 419 9.03 23.17 14.83
C LEU A 419 7.85 23.62 13.96
N LYS A 420 6.63 23.23 14.32
CA LYS A 420 5.41 23.69 13.65
C LYS A 420 5.23 25.20 13.75
N ALA A 421 5.52 25.79 14.90
CA ALA A 421 5.47 27.24 15.10
C ALA A 421 6.53 28.01 14.27
N LEU A 422 7.67 27.37 14.00
CA LEU A 422 8.73 27.92 13.14
C LEU A 422 8.40 27.87 11.65
N THR A 423 7.35 27.16 11.23
CA THR A 423 7.05 26.99 9.80
C THR A 423 6.69 28.29 9.13
N SER A 424 7.59 28.81 8.29
CA SER A 424 7.45 30.10 7.60
C SER A 424 8.13 30.05 6.22
N ASP A 425 7.50 30.70 5.25
CA ASP A 425 8.07 30.97 3.92
C ASP A 425 9.18 32.03 3.97
N ASN A 426 9.14 32.90 4.99
CA ASN A 426 10.24 33.81 5.34
C ASN A 426 10.63 33.59 6.81
N ILE A 427 11.50 32.61 7.04
CA ILE A 427 11.94 32.22 8.39
C ILE A 427 12.70 33.36 9.08
N TYR A 428 13.48 34.17 8.37
CA TYR A 428 14.27 35.24 8.95
C TYR A 428 13.36 36.34 9.52
N ASP A 429 12.30 36.72 8.81
CA ASP A 429 11.32 37.68 9.33
C ASP A 429 10.54 37.11 10.52
N LEU A 430 10.25 35.82 10.50
CA LEU A 430 9.59 35.16 11.65
C LEU A 430 10.45 35.24 12.91
N LEU A 431 11.76 34.96 12.78
CA LEU A 431 12.69 34.97 13.93
C LEU A 431 12.86 36.34 14.56
N LEU A 432 12.60 37.44 13.83
CA LEU A 432 12.69 38.80 14.33
C LEU A 432 11.41 39.28 15.06
N LYS A 433 10.34 38.48 15.06
CA LYS A 433 9.11 38.83 15.78
C LYS A 433 9.30 38.73 17.29
N PRO A 434 8.99 39.76 18.07
CA PRO A 434 9.25 39.81 19.51
C PRO A 434 8.38 38.85 20.34
N ASP A 435 7.25 38.40 19.76
CA ASP A 435 6.28 37.52 20.40
C ASP A 435 6.53 36.02 20.08
N LEU A 436 7.55 35.69 19.27
CA LEU A 436 7.91 34.32 18.95
C LEU A 436 8.50 33.60 20.19
N ARG A 437 7.72 32.67 20.75
CA ARG A 437 8.12 31.85 21.90
C ARG A 437 8.48 30.42 21.47
N ILE A 438 9.76 30.09 21.60
CA ILE A 438 10.28 28.75 21.28
C ILE A 438 11.25 28.35 22.41
N GLU A 439 10.71 27.92 23.53
CA GLU A 439 11.51 27.67 24.74
C GLU A 439 12.26 26.34 24.74
N VAL A 440 11.87 25.40 23.90
CA VAL A 440 12.37 24.01 23.91
C VAL A 440 13.67 23.84 23.15
N ILE A 441 13.91 24.70 22.16
CA ILE A 441 15.13 24.67 21.35
C ILE A 441 16.25 25.35 22.16
N TYR A 442 17.45 24.79 22.04
CA TYR A 442 18.63 25.29 22.75
C TYR A 442 18.74 26.82 22.64
N SER A 443 18.70 27.48 23.79
CA SER A 443 18.54 28.94 23.87
C SER A 443 19.66 29.72 23.15
N GLU A 444 20.90 29.23 23.23
CA GLU A 444 22.04 29.89 22.56
C GLU A 444 21.95 29.77 21.05
N GLN A 445 21.58 28.61 20.52
CA GLN A 445 21.36 28.44 19.08
C GLN A 445 20.22 29.34 18.58
N ARG A 446 19.13 29.43 19.35
CA ARG A 446 18.02 30.32 19.00
C ARG A 446 18.45 31.79 18.96
N LYS A 447 19.21 32.25 19.96
CA LYS A 447 19.76 33.62 19.96
C LYS A 447 20.65 33.88 18.77
N GLU A 448 21.49 32.90 18.42
CA GLU A 448 22.34 32.95 17.24
C GLU A 448 21.52 33.10 15.95
N GLU A 449 20.50 32.28 15.74
CA GLU A 449 19.65 32.36 14.57
C GLU A 449 18.91 33.73 14.47
N ILE A 450 18.48 34.30 15.61
CA ILE A 450 17.89 35.64 15.64
C ILE A 450 18.94 36.72 15.26
N ARG A 451 20.19 36.59 15.73
CA ARG A 451 21.29 37.48 15.33
C ARG A 451 21.57 37.43 13.84
N LYS A 452 21.68 36.19 13.30
CA LYS A 452 21.87 35.97 11.86
C LYS A 452 20.70 36.56 11.04
N ALA A 453 19.47 36.33 11.46
CA ALA A 453 18.29 36.96 10.83
C ALA A 453 18.36 38.51 10.83
N GLY A 454 18.81 39.10 11.95
CA GLY A 454 19.03 40.52 12.04
C GLY A 454 20.11 41.07 11.09
N LEU A 455 21.19 40.33 10.87
CA LEU A 455 22.23 40.67 9.90
C LEU A 455 21.71 40.58 8.46
N ILE A 456 21.00 39.50 8.14
CA ILE A 456 20.41 39.26 6.81
C ILE A 456 19.36 40.34 6.48
N SER A 457 18.52 40.73 7.45
CA SER A 457 17.53 41.77 7.28
C SER A 457 18.15 43.13 7.00
N LYS A 458 19.33 43.45 7.61
CA LYS A 458 20.08 44.68 7.33
C LYS A 458 20.74 44.69 5.96
N ASN A 459 21.28 43.56 5.53
CA ASN A 459 21.91 43.37 4.23
C ASN A 459 21.86 41.91 3.80
N SER A 460 21.11 41.66 2.73
CA SER A 460 20.93 40.33 2.16
C SER A 460 22.23 39.65 1.69
N CYS A 461 23.30 40.38 1.44
CA CYS A 461 24.63 39.84 1.10
C CYS A 461 25.23 38.98 2.21
N PHE A 462 24.80 39.15 3.46
CA PHE A 462 25.24 38.32 4.57
C PHE A 462 24.72 36.88 4.49
N LYS A 463 23.56 36.65 3.86
CA LYS A 463 22.94 35.31 3.81
C LYS A 463 23.86 34.26 3.22
N PRO A 464 24.37 34.36 1.99
CA PRO A 464 25.25 33.33 1.42
C PRO A 464 26.54 33.17 2.22
N LEU A 465 27.09 34.25 2.79
CA LEU A 465 28.29 34.21 3.62
C LEU A 465 28.04 33.37 4.90
N LEU A 466 26.97 33.67 5.63
CA LEU A 466 26.62 32.96 6.86
C LEU A 466 26.35 31.49 6.58
N GLN A 467 25.57 31.17 5.53
CA GLN A 467 25.27 29.80 5.15
C GLN A 467 26.54 29.01 4.77
N ASN A 468 27.52 29.65 4.11
CA ASN A 468 28.77 29.00 3.80
C ASN A 468 29.59 28.67 5.06
N ILE A 469 29.67 29.58 6.03
CA ILE A 469 30.35 29.35 7.30
C ILE A 469 29.63 28.26 8.14
N GLU A 470 28.30 28.31 8.20
CA GLU A 470 27.49 27.30 8.90
C GLU A 470 27.71 25.86 8.38
N ASN A 471 28.00 25.75 7.09
CA ASN A 471 28.22 24.47 6.42
C ASN A 471 29.64 23.91 6.63
N ASP A 472 30.53 24.66 7.28
CA ASP A 472 31.89 24.19 7.55
C ASP A 472 31.90 23.06 8.60
N THR A 473 32.81 22.11 8.43
CA THR A 473 32.98 20.91 9.27
C THR A 473 33.26 21.21 10.74
N TYR A 474 33.80 22.39 11.03
CA TYR A 474 34.09 22.84 12.40
C TYR A 474 32.85 23.42 13.07
N PHE A 475 32.10 24.23 12.34
CA PHE A 475 30.95 24.98 12.92
C PHE A 475 29.65 24.17 12.97
N LYS A 476 29.35 23.36 11.98
CA LYS A 476 28.15 22.48 11.95
C LYS A 476 26.87 23.21 12.37
N GLY A 477 26.64 24.36 11.76
CA GLY A 477 25.46 25.19 12.01
C GLY A 477 25.56 26.14 13.19
N ASN A 478 26.60 26.06 14.06
CA ASN A 478 26.79 26.96 15.22
C ASN A 478 28.01 27.87 15.00
N ILE A 479 27.76 29.13 14.71
CA ILE A 479 28.78 30.15 14.47
C ILE A 479 28.83 31.25 15.54
N ASN A 480 28.26 30.98 16.74
CA ASN A 480 28.12 31.99 17.78
C ASN A 480 29.46 32.62 18.17
N ALA A 481 30.52 31.83 18.25
CA ALA A 481 31.87 32.32 18.57
C ALA A 481 32.39 33.39 17.57
N LEU A 482 32.04 33.27 16.29
CA LEU A 482 32.41 34.28 15.28
C LEU A 482 31.56 35.53 15.39
N LEU A 483 30.26 35.36 15.70
CA LEU A 483 29.36 36.49 15.89
C LEU A 483 29.70 37.34 17.14
N ASP A 484 30.25 36.70 18.20
CA ASP A 484 30.70 37.36 19.42
C ASP A 484 32.01 38.12 19.22
N GLY A 485 32.90 37.64 18.34
CA GLY A 485 34.16 38.29 17.99
C GLY A 485 34.04 39.45 17.00
N ALA A 486 32.89 39.58 16.33
CA ALA A 486 32.60 40.65 15.36
C ALA A 486 31.86 41.87 15.92
N CYS A 487 31.52 41.86 17.19
CA CYS A 487 30.98 42.97 17.99
C CYS A 487 32.08 43.58 18.84
#